data_1c2ba524241f41418cd7f0432609eabf
#
_entry.id   1c2ba524241f41418cd7f0432609eabf
#
_cell.length_a   1.000
_cell.length_b   1.000
_cell.length_c   1.000
_cell.angle_alpha   90.00
_cell.angle_beta   90.00
_cell.angle_gamma   90.00
#
_symmetry.space_group_name_H-M   'P 1'
#
loop_
_entity.id
_entity.type
_entity.pdbx_description
1 polymer ?
#
loop_
_entity_poly.entity_id
_entity_poly.type
_entity_poly.pdbx_seq_one_letter_code
_entity_poly.pdbx_strand_id
1 'polypeptide(L)'
;MSHALAEDLPDYSDVIENLVTEDDQPVDNLFSEKQQRLLANSLYGPWNPSSAGTTKSKKRRKFLAAANVGIYFGMYEPPLVPDFFLSLDVEPHKDWYHKEHRTYLVWEFGKVPELALEIVSNKKGGELSTKLKDYARLGVNYYVVYDPQKYLSKDVLRVYELGFGKRYRLREDHRLPDLNLALKLWKGVFEGKADTWLRWCDLKGRLIPTGEERAEQAEAELNKLRAELARLRSKDARKRKGK
;
A
#
# COMPACT_ATOMS: atom_id res chain seq x y z
N MET A 1 -40.09 1.12 -20.44
CA MET A 1 -40.24 1.76 -19.11
C MET A 1 -39.84 0.73 -18.06
N SER A 2 -38.64 0.80 -17.57
CA SER A 2 -38.17 -0.04 -16.47
C SER A 2 -37.74 0.92 -15.36
N HIS A 3 -38.63 1.14 -14.39
CA HIS A 3 -38.28 1.74 -13.12
C HIS A 3 -37.44 0.69 -12.36
N ALA A 4 -36.14 0.82 -12.39
CA ALA A 4 -35.29 0.18 -11.40
C ALA A 4 -35.70 0.77 -10.04
N LEU A 5 -36.18 -0.10 -9.17
CA LEU A 5 -36.39 0.20 -7.76
C LEU A 5 -35.02 0.66 -7.22
N ALA A 6 -34.90 1.93 -6.82
CA ALA A 6 -33.88 2.33 -5.89
C ALA A 6 -34.19 1.54 -4.62
N GLU A 7 -33.41 0.50 -4.34
CA GLU A 7 -33.42 -0.14 -3.03
C GLU A 7 -33.09 0.96 -2.03
N ASP A 8 -34.02 1.22 -1.08
CA ASP A 8 -33.76 2.11 0.05
C ASP A 8 -32.56 1.54 0.82
N LEU A 9 -31.39 2.08 0.56
CA LEU A 9 -30.21 1.79 1.37
C LEU A 9 -30.51 2.24 2.81
N PRO A 10 -30.17 1.44 3.82
CA PRO A 10 -30.34 1.83 5.20
C PRO A 10 -29.72 3.21 5.45
N ASP A 11 -30.44 4.06 6.16
CA ASP A 11 -29.93 5.35 6.58
C ASP A 11 -28.86 5.14 7.69
N TYR A 12 -27.63 5.43 7.37
CA TYR A 12 -26.47 5.32 8.28
C TYR A 12 -26.06 6.66 8.90
N SER A 13 -26.84 7.72 8.72
CA SER A 13 -26.48 9.09 9.13
C SER A 13 -26.09 9.17 10.60
N ASP A 14 -26.90 8.61 11.49
CA ASP A 14 -26.64 8.60 12.93
C ASP A 14 -25.37 7.83 13.29
N VAL A 15 -25.05 6.78 12.57
CA VAL A 15 -23.84 5.98 12.78
C VAL A 15 -22.61 6.77 12.34
N ILE A 16 -22.69 7.41 11.16
CA ILE A 16 -21.61 8.24 10.60
C ILE A 16 -21.29 9.42 11.51
N GLU A 17 -22.30 10.09 12.06
CA GLU A 17 -22.11 11.21 13.01
C GLU A 17 -21.37 10.78 14.28
N ASN A 18 -21.57 9.56 14.75
CA ASN A 18 -20.94 9.02 15.95
C ASN A 18 -19.60 8.29 15.70
N LEU A 19 -19.11 8.21 14.47
CA LEU A 19 -17.80 7.61 14.19
C LEU A 19 -16.67 8.44 14.85
N VAL A 20 -15.75 7.75 15.52
CA VAL A 20 -14.51 8.35 16.02
C VAL A 20 -13.48 8.29 14.90
N THR A 21 -13.46 9.30 14.04
CA THR A 21 -12.50 9.39 12.92
C THR A 21 -11.19 10.04 13.32
N GLU A 22 -11.16 10.70 14.47
CA GLU A 22 -10.02 11.39 15.04
C GLU A 22 -10.02 11.15 16.54
N ASP A 23 -8.88 10.81 17.12
CA ASP A 23 -8.66 10.73 18.55
C ASP A 23 -7.40 11.51 18.93
N ASP A 24 -7.28 11.89 20.22
CA ASP A 24 -6.13 12.66 20.71
C ASP A 24 -4.94 11.76 21.11
N GLN A 25 -4.92 10.50 20.67
CA GLN A 25 -3.83 9.59 20.99
C GLN A 25 -2.64 9.78 20.03
N PRO A 26 -1.40 9.79 20.54
CA PRO A 26 -0.23 9.80 19.69
C PRO A 26 -0.21 8.52 18.83
N VAL A 27 -0.17 8.69 17.52
CA VAL A 27 -0.34 7.57 16.58
C VAL A 27 0.92 6.76 16.41
N ASP A 28 2.09 7.39 16.22
CA ASP A 28 3.27 6.67 15.78
C ASP A 28 4.59 7.20 16.33
N ASN A 29 5.61 6.34 16.26
CA ASN A 29 6.99 6.76 16.38
C ASN A 29 7.56 7.15 15.00
N LEU A 30 8.68 7.86 14.99
CA LEU A 30 9.34 8.35 13.77
C LEU A 30 9.68 7.24 12.76
N PHE A 31 9.98 6.02 13.22
CA PHE A 31 10.28 4.90 12.33
C PHE A 31 9.01 4.42 11.62
N SER A 32 7.93 4.19 12.37
CA SER A 32 6.65 3.74 11.81
C SER A 32 6.12 4.73 10.79
N GLU A 33 6.15 6.02 11.10
CA GLU A 33 5.72 7.09 10.18
C GLU A 33 6.52 7.05 8.86
N LYS A 34 7.86 6.99 8.93
CA LYS A 34 8.68 6.91 7.72
C LYS A 34 8.45 5.61 6.94
N GLN A 35 8.28 4.50 7.64
CA GLN A 35 8.02 3.21 7.00
C GLN A 35 6.67 3.20 6.27
N GLN A 36 5.62 3.75 6.86
CA GLN A 36 4.30 3.90 6.24
C GLN A 36 4.38 4.79 5.00
N ARG A 37 5.06 5.92 5.08
CA ARG A 37 5.28 6.85 3.96
C ARG A 37 6.04 6.18 2.81
N LEU A 38 7.07 5.40 3.11
CA LEU A 38 7.83 4.66 2.10
C LEU A 38 6.93 3.65 1.36
N LEU A 39 6.06 2.94 2.09
CA LEU A 39 5.11 2.00 1.51
C LEU A 39 4.10 2.70 0.59
N ALA A 40 3.51 3.80 1.04
CA ALA A 40 2.53 4.56 0.27
C ALA A 40 3.16 5.20 -0.98
N ASN A 41 4.27 5.91 -0.84
CA ASN A 41 4.93 6.63 -1.93
C ASN A 41 5.39 5.71 -3.07
N SER A 42 5.86 4.51 -2.74
CA SER A 42 6.27 3.52 -3.75
C SER A 42 5.10 3.07 -4.62
N LEU A 43 3.87 2.99 -4.09
CA LEU A 43 2.70 2.59 -4.84
C LEU A 43 2.12 3.73 -5.69
N TYR A 44 1.97 4.91 -5.13
CA TYR A 44 1.39 6.05 -5.86
C TYR A 44 2.28 6.58 -7.00
N GLY A 45 3.58 6.30 -6.94
CA GLY A 45 4.52 6.67 -7.98
C GLY A 45 4.42 5.77 -9.22
N PRO A 46 5.27 4.74 -9.32
CA PRO A 46 5.44 3.94 -10.55
C PRO A 46 4.56 2.71 -10.63
N TRP A 47 4.01 2.25 -9.52
CA TRP A 47 3.27 1.00 -9.51
C TRP A 47 1.97 1.11 -10.31
N ASN A 48 1.74 0.13 -11.14
CA ASN A 48 0.51 0.01 -11.91
C ASN A 48 -0.09 -1.37 -11.62
N PRO A 49 -1.14 -1.44 -10.80
CA PRO A 49 -1.81 -2.71 -10.56
C PRO A 49 -2.43 -3.20 -11.87
N SER A 50 -1.80 -4.18 -12.49
CA SER A 50 -2.37 -4.88 -13.63
C SER A 50 -3.21 -6.04 -13.12
N SER A 51 -4.35 -6.30 -13.77
CA SER A 51 -5.12 -7.51 -13.50
C SER A 51 -4.27 -8.74 -13.79
N ALA A 52 -4.11 -9.63 -12.83
CA ALA A 52 -3.48 -10.92 -13.06
C ALA A 52 -4.23 -11.62 -14.20
N GLY A 53 -3.54 -11.90 -15.32
CA GLY A 53 -4.07 -12.71 -16.41
C GLY A 53 -4.72 -11.99 -17.60
N THR A 54 -4.85 -10.66 -17.62
CA THR A 54 -5.40 -9.95 -18.79
C THR A 54 -4.41 -8.98 -19.40
N THR A 55 -3.70 -9.42 -20.44
CA THR A 55 -2.78 -8.61 -21.26
C THR A 55 -3.50 -7.56 -22.13
N LYS A 56 -4.84 -7.45 -22.06
CA LYS A 56 -5.62 -6.64 -23.00
C LYS A 56 -6.14 -5.29 -22.46
N SER A 57 -6.10 -5.01 -21.16
CA SER A 57 -6.53 -3.71 -20.64
C SER A 57 -5.35 -2.78 -20.39
N LYS A 58 -5.20 -1.75 -21.21
CA LYS A 58 -4.25 -0.64 -21.00
C LYS A 58 -4.70 0.32 -19.88
N LYS A 59 -5.88 0.10 -19.30
CA LYS A 59 -6.42 0.99 -18.26
C LYS A 59 -5.78 0.66 -16.92
N ARG A 60 -5.18 1.67 -16.29
CA ARG A 60 -4.63 1.56 -14.94
C ARG A 60 -5.76 1.19 -13.98
N ARG A 61 -5.57 0.13 -13.21
CA ARG A 61 -6.50 -0.26 -12.15
C ARG A 61 -6.45 0.78 -11.04
N LYS A 62 -7.59 1.21 -10.53
CA LYS A 62 -7.65 2.15 -9.40
C LYS A 62 -7.28 1.44 -8.11
N PHE A 63 -6.77 2.15 -7.15
CA PHE A 63 -6.46 1.63 -5.83
C PHE A 63 -6.42 2.76 -4.80
N LEU A 64 -6.60 2.38 -3.55
CA LEU A 64 -6.40 3.23 -2.38
C LEU A 64 -5.38 2.56 -1.46
N ALA A 65 -4.29 3.27 -1.17
CA ALA A 65 -3.31 2.90 -0.17
C ALA A 65 -3.28 3.99 0.90
N ALA A 66 -3.45 3.62 2.15
CA ALA A 66 -3.50 4.58 3.25
C ALA A 66 -2.80 4.03 4.50
N ALA A 67 -2.38 4.93 5.38
CA ALA A 67 -1.75 4.62 6.65
C ALA A 67 -2.56 5.25 7.79
N ASN A 68 -2.68 4.52 8.90
CA ASN A 68 -3.39 4.98 10.12
C ASN A 68 -4.84 5.43 9.86
N VAL A 69 -5.54 4.81 8.92
CA VAL A 69 -6.93 5.10 8.62
C VAL A 69 -7.79 3.94 9.09
N GLY A 70 -8.85 4.26 9.83
CA GLY A 70 -9.78 3.29 10.37
C GLY A 70 -10.57 2.56 9.27
N ILE A 71 -10.67 1.24 9.37
CA ILE A 71 -11.52 0.39 8.54
C ILE A 71 -12.75 0.03 9.36
N TYR A 72 -13.89 0.60 9.02
CA TYR A 72 -15.18 0.32 9.64
C TYR A 72 -15.92 -0.73 8.84
N PHE A 73 -16.31 -1.81 9.49
CA PHE A 73 -16.94 -2.99 8.87
C PHE A 73 -18.29 -3.38 9.49
N GLY A 74 -18.70 -2.69 10.52
CA GLY A 74 -19.99 -2.84 11.17
C GLY A 74 -20.36 -1.58 11.94
N MET A 75 -21.65 -1.29 12.04
CA MET A 75 -22.17 -0.03 12.61
C MET A 75 -21.83 0.16 14.09
N TYR A 76 -21.64 -0.93 14.82
CA TYR A 76 -21.38 -0.91 16.28
C TYR A 76 -20.07 -1.62 16.64
N GLU A 77 -19.28 -1.97 15.65
CA GLU A 77 -17.97 -2.58 15.84
C GLU A 77 -16.89 -1.51 15.85
N PRO A 78 -15.91 -1.60 16.75
CA PRO A 78 -14.79 -0.68 16.72
C PRO A 78 -14.01 -0.84 15.40
N PRO A 79 -13.44 0.23 14.85
CA PRO A 79 -12.65 0.14 13.63
C PRO A 79 -11.37 -0.66 13.87
N LEU A 80 -10.90 -1.30 12.81
CA LEU A 80 -9.52 -1.76 12.76
C LEU A 80 -8.67 -0.66 12.11
N VAL A 81 -7.63 -0.24 12.79
CA VAL A 81 -6.72 0.81 12.31
C VAL A 81 -5.36 0.16 12.00
N PRO A 82 -5.14 -0.29 10.75
CA PRO A 82 -3.83 -0.81 10.35
C PRO A 82 -2.81 0.32 10.18
N ASP A 83 -1.55 0.04 10.44
CA ASP A 83 -0.46 0.95 10.10
C ASP A 83 -0.42 1.27 8.60
N PHE A 84 -0.83 0.31 7.78
CA PHE A 84 -0.98 0.49 6.35
C PHE A 84 -2.00 -0.49 5.75
N PHE A 85 -2.80 -0.04 4.79
CA PHE A 85 -3.63 -0.94 3.98
C PHE A 85 -3.58 -0.62 2.50
N LEU A 86 -3.97 -1.61 1.68
CA LEU A 86 -4.11 -1.48 0.24
C LEU A 86 -5.45 -2.07 -0.20
N SER A 87 -6.24 -1.26 -0.90
CA SER A 87 -7.48 -1.69 -1.53
C SER A 87 -7.45 -1.42 -3.03
N LEU A 88 -7.78 -2.43 -3.83
CA LEU A 88 -7.82 -2.36 -5.29
C LEU A 88 -9.24 -2.13 -5.78
N ASP A 89 -9.37 -1.56 -7.00
CA ASP A 89 -10.64 -1.29 -7.69
C ASP A 89 -11.58 -0.36 -6.91
N VAL A 90 -11.01 0.47 -6.06
CA VAL A 90 -11.70 1.50 -5.32
C VAL A 90 -11.17 2.88 -5.71
N GLU A 91 -12.00 3.88 -5.54
CA GLU A 91 -11.66 5.28 -5.79
C GLU A 91 -12.03 6.10 -4.56
N PRO A 92 -11.09 6.87 -3.99
CA PRO A 92 -11.40 7.75 -2.88
C PRO A 92 -12.44 8.78 -3.31
N HIS A 93 -13.29 9.19 -2.40
CA HIS A 93 -14.25 10.26 -2.64
C HIS A 93 -13.54 11.54 -3.03
N LYS A 94 -14.20 12.36 -3.86
CA LYS A 94 -13.63 13.64 -4.30
C LYS A 94 -13.60 14.68 -3.18
N ASP A 95 -14.58 14.62 -2.30
CA ASP A 95 -14.70 15.49 -1.14
C ASP A 95 -14.34 14.73 0.13
N TRP A 96 -13.23 15.10 0.75
CA TRP A 96 -12.74 14.48 1.98
C TRP A 96 -13.15 15.27 3.24
N TYR A 97 -13.91 16.35 3.10
CA TYR A 97 -14.36 17.14 4.24
C TYR A 97 -15.59 16.53 4.92
N HIS A 98 -16.39 15.75 4.21
CA HIS A 98 -17.44 14.95 4.81
C HIS A 98 -16.87 13.85 5.69
N LYS A 99 -17.47 13.63 6.85
CA LYS A 99 -16.96 12.71 7.88
C LYS A 99 -16.86 11.27 7.35
N GLU A 100 -17.85 10.81 6.60
CA GLU A 100 -17.91 9.49 5.96
C GLU A 100 -16.77 9.26 4.95
N HIS A 101 -16.20 10.34 4.40
CA HIS A 101 -15.13 10.24 3.41
C HIS A 101 -13.72 10.25 4.00
N ARG A 102 -13.58 10.47 5.33
CA ARG A 102 -12.29 10.55 6.03
C ARG A 102 -11.75 9.19 6.45
N THR A 103 -12.54 8.14 6.30
CA THR A 103 -12.21 6.79 6.78
C THR A 103 -12.60 5.74 5.74
N TYR A 104 -12.23 4.48 5.95
CA TYR A 104 -12.59 3.38 5.05
C TYR A 104 -13.86 2.69 5.55
N LEU A 105 -15.01 3.07 5.00
CA LEU A 105 -16.29 2.44 5.28
C LEU A 105 -16.49 1.27 4.30
N VAL A 106 -16.47 0.03 4.80
CA VAL A 106 -16.59 -1.16 3.95
C VAL A 106 -17.87 -1.17 3.14
N TRP A 107 -18.97 -0.64 3.68
CA TRP A 107 -20.25 -0.55 2.97
C TRP A 107 -20.27 0.52 1.87
N GLU A 108 -19.49 1.63 1.99
CA GLU A 108 -19.34 2.64 0.93
C GLU A 108 -18.46 2.14 -0.21
N PHE A 109 -17.33 1.52 0.13
CA PHE A 109 -16.42 0.96 -0.86
C PHE A 109 -16.88 -0.38 -1.42
N GLY A 110 -17.92 -1.01 -0.82
CA GLY A 110 -18.49 -2.29 -1.23
C GLY A 110 -17.60 -3.50 -1.02
N LYS A 111 -16.46 -3.35 -0.34
CA LYS A 111 -15.47 -4.41 -0.13
C LYS A 111 -14.51 -4.08 1.00
N VAL A 112 -13.84 -5.11 1.51
CA VAL A 112 -12.70 -4.97 2.42
C VAL A 112 -11.40 -4.74 1.62
N PRO A 113 -10.38 -4.10 2.21
CA PRO A 113 -9.05 -4.02 1.60
C PRO A 113 -8.46 -5.40 1.35
N GLU A 114 -7.65 -5.54 0.31
CA GLU A 114 -6.92 -6.77 0.01
C GLU A 114 -5.80 -7.05 0.99
N LEU A 115 -5.20 -6.00 1.54
CA LEU A 115 -4.05 -6.11 2.43
C LEU A 115 -4.18 -5.15 3.61
N ALA A 116 -3.87 -5.65 4.80
CA ALA A 116 -3.57 -4.88 6.00
C ALA A 116 -2.15 -5.23 6.49
N LEU A 117 -1.43 -4.21 6.96
CA LEU A 117 -0.06 -4.36 7.44
C LEU A 117 0.10 -3.64 8.78
N GLU A 118 0.75 -4.32 9.71
CA GLU A 118 1.09 -3.83 11.03
C GLU A 118 2.60 -3.73 11.20
N ILE A 119 3.07 -2.64 11.79
CA ILE A 119 4.47 -2.38 12.13
C ILE A 119 4.60 -2.49 13.64
N VAL A 120 5.26 -3.53 14.11
CA VAL A 120 5.38 -3.80 15.55
C VAL A 120 6.28 -2.77 16.21
N SER A 121 5.71 -1.97 17.09
CA SER A 121 6.42 -0.95 17.89
C SER A 121 6.64 -1.37 19.34
N ASN A 122 5.92 -2.38 19.84
CA ASN A 122 6.02 -2.89 21.21
C ASN A 122 5.48 -4.33 21.30
N LYS A 123 5.52 -4.92 22.51
CA LYS A 123 5.07 -6.31 22.75
C LYS A 123 3.57 -6.45 23.00
N LYS A 124 2.80 -5.37 23.08
CA LYS A 124 1.42 -5.37 23.59
C LYS A 124 0.33 -5.26 22.51
N GLY A 125 0.70 -5.05 21.25
CA GLY A 125 -0.23 -4.68 20.18
C GLY A 125 -1.14 -5.79 19.66
N GLY A 126 -0.90 -7.05 20.01
CA GLY A 126 -1.78 -8.18 19.65
C GLY A 126 -1.71 -8.61 18.17
N GLU A 127 -0.69 -8.23 17.42
CA GLU A 127 -0.56 -8.45 15.97
C GLU A 127 -0.59 -9.95 15.61
N LEU A 128 -0.05 -10.82 16.46
CA LEU A 128 -0.06 -12.27 16.24
C LEU A 128 -1.22 -12.98 16.96
N SER A 129 -2.14 -12.26 17.55
CA SER A 129 -3.24 -12.85 18.34
C SER A 129 -4.60 -12.25 17.99
N THR A 130 -4.96 -11.11 18.57
CA THR A 130 -6.27 -10.47 18.41
C THR A 130 -6.42 -9.88 17.02
N LYS A 131 -5.48 -9.03 16.57
CA LYS A 131 -5.51 -8.41 15.25
C LYS A 131 -5.50 -9.45 14.11
N LEU A 132 -4.72 -10.54 14.27
CA LEU A 132 -4.73 -11.64 13.31
C LEU A 132 -6.14 -12.25 13.12
N LYS A 133 -6.88 -12.41 14.20
CA LYS A 133 -8.25 -12.95 14.16
C LYS A 133 -9.24 -11.93 13.59
N ASP A 134 -9.09 -10.68 13.96
CA ASP A 134 -10.00 -9.62 13.55
C ASP A 134 -9.88 -9.33 12.05
N TYR A 135 -8.67 -9.25 11.50
CA TYR A 135 -8.47 -9.13 10.05
C TYR A 135 -8.94 -10.37 9.29
N ALA A 136 -8.79 -11.58 9.86
CA ALA A 136 -9.35 -12.80 9.27
C ALA A 136 -10.87 -12.78 9.27
N ARG A 137 -11.51 -12.37 10.38
CA ARG A 137 -12.97 -12.22 10.51
C ARG A 137 -13.50 -11.22 9.49
N LEU A 138 -12.84 -10.09 9.35
CA LEU A 138 -13.15 -9.07 8.35
C LEU A 138 -13.06 -9.64 6.92
N GLY A 139 -12.09 -10.48 6.64
CA GLY A 139 -11.90 -11.09 5.34
C GLY A 139 -10.80 -10.43 4.51
N VAL A 140 -9.86 -9.75 5.15
CA VAL A 140 -8.67 -9.19 4.49
C VAL A 140 -7.83 -10.34 3.93
N ASN A 141 -7.52 -10.32 2.63
CA ASN A 141 -6.84 -11.43 1.97
C ASN A 141 -5.41 -11.63 2.45
N TYR A 142 -4.65 -10.54 2.57
CA TYR A 142 -3.28 -10.58 3.06
C TYR A 142 -3.12 -9.77 4.35
N TYR A 143 -2.61 -10.41 5.38
CA TYR A 143 -2.23 -9.74 6.61
C TYR A 143 -0.72 -9.84 6.78
N VAL A 144 -0.08 -8.69 6.97
CA VAL A 144 1.38 -8.58 7.06
C VAL A 144 1.77 -8.05 8.43
N VAL A 145 2.74 -8.69 9.06
CA VAL A 145 3.34 -8.24 10.32
C VAL A 145 4.83 -7.99 10.09
N TYR A 146 5.23 -6.74 10.25
CA TYR A 146 6.61 -6.29 10.17
C TYR A 146 7.12 -5.96 11.58
N ASP A 147 8.05 -6.76 12.08
CA ASP A 147 8.65 -6.67 13.43
C ASP A 147 10.14 -6.35 13.33
N PRO A 148 10.52 -5.09 13.03
CA PRO A 148 11.91 -4.71 12.79
C PRO A 148 12.81 -4.95 14.00
N GLN A 149 12.28 -4.86 15.21
CA GLN A 149 13.01 -5.00 16.45
C GLN A 149 12.89 -6.39 17.09
N LYS A 150 12.16 -7.30 16.44
CA LYS A 150 11.95 -8.67 16.91
C LYS A 150 11.31 -8.76 18.31
N TYR A 151 10.33 -7.90 18.58
CA TYR A 151 9.61 -7.90 19.83
C TYR A 151 8.74 -9.14 20.02
N LEU A 152 8.14 -9.63 18.95
CA LEU A 152 7.20 -10.76 19.01
C LEU A 152 7.89 -12.11 18.80
N SER A 153 8.92 -12.17 17.96
CA SER A 153 9.71 -13.37 17.70
C SER A 153 10.99 -13.07 16.93
N LYS A 154 11.72 -14.13 16.55
CA LYS A 154 12.94 -14.02 15.71
C LYS A 154 12.65 -13.59 14.24
N ASP A 155 11.42 -13.77 13.75
CA ASP A 155 11.07 -13.47 12.37
C ASP A 155 10.68 -11.99 12.23
N VAL A 156 11.39 -11.28 11.39
CA VAL A 156 11.20 -9.84 11.17
C VAL A 156 9.97 -9.54 10.30
N LEU A 157 9.63 -10.45 9.39
CA LEU A 157 8.53 -10.25 8.43
C LEU A 157 7.71 -11.52 8.34
N ARG A 158 6.40 -11.39 8.47
CA ARG A 158 5.42 -12.45 8.26
C ARG A 158 4.35 -12.00 7.31
N VAL A 159 4.01 -12.85 6.37
CA VAL A 159 2.89 -12.66 5.46
C VAL A 159 1.91 -13.78 5.67
N TYR A 160 0.69 -13.43 6.00
CA TYR A 160 -0.42 -14.37 6.13
C TYR A 160 -1.37 -14.20 4.97
N GLU A 161 -1.89 -15.31 4.47
CA GLU A 161 -2.90 -15.37 3.41
C GLU A 161 -4.17 -15.99 3.96
N LEU A 162 -5.31 -15.39 3.64
CA LEU A 162 -6.60 -15.87 4.11
C LEU A 162 -6.98 -17.17 3.37
N GLY A 163 -7.18 -18.21 4.13
CA GLY A 163 -7.60 -19.51 3.62
C GLY A 163 -9.08 -19.79 3.85
N PHE A 164 -9.47 -20.99 3.52
CA PHE A 164 -10.82 -21.49 3.76
C PHE A 164 -11.23 -21.36 5.23
N GLY A 165 -12.50 -20.98 5.47
CA GLY A 165 -13.03 -20.81 6.82
C GLY A 165 -12.52 -19.56 7.56
N LYS A 166 -12.08 -18.54 6.81
CA LYS A 166 -11.55 -17.26 7.35
C LYS A 166 -10.42 -17.48 8.36
N ARG A 167 -9.46 -18.35 8.03
CA ARG A 167 -8.28 -18.61 8.82
C ARG A 167 -7.03 -18.26 8.04
N TYR A 168 -6.15 -17.50 8.65
CA TYR A 168 -4.86 -17.18 8.04
C TYR A 168 -3.92 -18.38 8.05
N ARG A 169 -3.17 -18.52 6.96
CA ARG A 169 -2.02 -19.41 6.82
C ARG A 169 -0.77 -18.57 6.63
N LEU A 170 0.27 -18.86 7.40
CA LEU A 170 1.57 -18.23 7.18
C LEU A 170 2.13 -18.70 5.85
N ARG A 171 2.53 -17.76 5.00
CA ARG A 171 3.21 -18.06 3.73
C ARG A 171 4.69 -18.34 3.97
N GLU A 172 5.24 -19.22 3.18
CA GLU A 172 6.69 -19.51 3.15
C GLU A 172 7.48 -18.40 2.44
N ASP A 173 6.82 -17.65 1.59
CA ASP A 173 7.37 -16.52 0.85
C ASP A 173 6.62 -15.22 1.16
N HIS A 174 7.19 -14.08 0.75
CA HIS A 174 6.58 -12.77 0.95
C HIS A 174 5.89 -12.25 -0.32
N ARG A 175 5.44 -13.14 -1.22
CA ARG A 175 4.70 -12.79 -2.43
C ARG A 175 3.23 -12.61 -2.15
N LEU A 176 2.62 -11.71 -2.89
CA LEU A 176 1.20 -11.36 -2.86
C LEU A 176 0.66 -11.46 -4.29
N PRO A 177 0.41 -12.68 -4.78
CA PRO A 177 0.12 -12.92 -6.20
C PRO A 177 -1.06 -12.11 -6.74
N ASP A 178 -2.16 -12.03 -5.98
CA ASP A 178 -3.38 -11.31 -6.38
C ASP A 178 -3.17 -9.80 -6.52
N LEU A 179 -2.14 -9.27 -5.84
CA LEU A 179 -1.74 -7.87 -5.93
C LEU A 179 -0.63 -7.65 -6.99
N ASN A 180 -0.07 -8.72 -7.52
CA ASN A 180 1.14 -8.69 -8.36
C ASN A 180 2.31 -7.95 -7.67
N LEU A 181 2.43 -8.15 -6.36
CA LEU A 181 3.42 -7.55 -5.47
C LEU A 181 4.16 -8.61 -4.67
N ALA A 182 5.29 -8.23 -4.13
CA ALA A 182 6.00 -8.94 -3.08
C ALA A 182 6.58 -7.92 -2.08
N LEU A 183 6.96 -8.40 -0.91
CA LEU A 183 7.62 -7.61 0.13
C LEU A 183 9.06 -8.08 0.31
N LYS A 184 9.96 -7.14 0.56
CA LYS A 184 11.39 -7.38 0.76
C LYS A 184 11.97 -6.46 1.82
N LEU A 185 12.80 -7.02 2.71
CA LEU A 185 13.65 -6.23 3.58
C LEU A 185 14.82 -5.67 2.78
N TRP A 186 14.99 -4.36 2.81
CA TRP A 186 16.02 -3.64 2.08
C TRP A 186 16.86 -2.78 3.03
N LYS A 187 18.17 -3.01 3.02
CA LYS A 187 19.10 -2.15 3.73
C LYS A 187 19.49 -0.97 2.86
N GLY A 188 19.16 0.23 3.30
CA GLY A 188 19.42 1.44 2.52
C GLY A 188 19.09 2.70 3.28
N VAL A 189 19.18 3.83 2.59
CA VAL A 189 18.88 5.15 3.14
C VAL A 189 17.55 5.63 2.59
N PHE A 190 16.63 5.97 3.48
CA PHE A 190 15.36 6.62 3.12
C PHE A 190 15.24 7.89 3.98
N GLU A 191 14.98 9.03 3.33
CA GLU A 191 14.91 10.35 3.97
C GLU A 191 16.07 10.61 4.97
N GLY A 192 17.30 10.34 4.54
CA GLY A 192 18.52 10.55 5.32
C GLY A 192 18.77 9.54 6.45
N LYS A 193 17.89 8.56 6.65
CA LYS A 193 18.04 7.53 7.68
C LYS A 193 18.46 6.20 7.07
N ALA A 194 19.66 5.72 7.41
CA ALA A 194 20.12 4.37 7.07
C ALA A 194 19.48 3.35 8.02
N ASP A 195 18.74 2.40 7.47
CA ASP A 195 18.10 1.34 8.24
C ASP A 195 17.75 0.12 7.37
N THR A 196 17.07 -0.88 7.95
CA THR A 196 16.44 -1.97 7.22
C THR A 196 14.96 -1.64 7.05
N TRP A 197 14.56 -1.32 5.83
CA TRP A 197 13.21 -0.92 5.47
C TRP A 197 12.44 -2.06 4.83
N LEU A 198 11.12 -2.10 5.04
CA LEU A 198 10.23 -2.96 4.30
C LEU A 198 9.83 -2.25 3.00
N ARG A 199 10.07 -2.91 1.85
CA ARG A 199 9.79 -2.34 0.53
C ARG A 199 8.97 -3.27 -0.35
N TRP A 200 8.19 -2.65 -1.22
CA TRP A 200 7.50 -3.36 -2.28
C TRP A 200 8.47 -3.80 -3.38
N CYS A 201 8.20 -4.99 -3.92
CA CYS A 201 8.85 -5.53 -5.10
C CYS A 201 7.79 -6.02 -6.10
N ASP A 202 8.18 -6.21 -7.35
CA ASP A 202 7.44 -7.06 -8.26
C ASP A 202 7.63 -8.55 -7.88
N LEU A 203 6.86 -9.44 -8.51
CA LEU A 203 6.97 -10.89 -8.25
C LEU A 203 8.32 -11.50 -8.65
N LYS A 204 9.17 -10.76 -9.39
CA LYS A 204 10.55 -11.14 -9.73
C LYS A 204 11.57 -10.61 -8.71
N GLY A 205 11.11 -9.95 -7.65
CA GLY A 205 11.96 -9.43 -6.57
C GLY A 205 12.67 -8.10 -6.89
N ARG A 206 12.30 -7.40 -7.99
CA ARG A 206 12.80 -6.07 -8.31
C ARG A 206 12.04 -5.03 -7.49
N LEU A 207 12.78 -4.18 -6.78
CA LEU A 207 12.18 -3.11 -5.98
C LEU A 207 11.30 -2.20 -6.83
N ILE A 208 10.14 -1.82 -6.29
CA ILE A 208 9.33 -0.74 -6.83
C ILE A 208 9.94 0.56 -6.32
N PRO A 209 10.49 1.40 -7.21
CA PRO A 209 11.17 2.62 -6.80
C PRO A 209 10.17 3.64 -6.23
N THR A 210 10.63 4.52 -5.37
CA THR A 210 9.88 5.72 -4.96
C THR A 210 9.80 6.74 -6.11
N GLY A 211 8.99 7.78 -5.94
CA GLY A 211 8.94 8.88 -6.91
C GLY A 211 10.31 9.58 -7.05
N GLU A 212 11.02 9.77 -5.94
CA GLU A 212 12.36 10.37 -5.90
C GLU A 212 13.39 9.50 -6.62
N GLU A 213 13.47 8.21 -6.29
CA GLU A 213 14.38 7.28 -6.98
C GLU A 213 14.14 7.23 -8.50
N ARG A 214 12.88 7.38 -8.94
CA ARG A 214 12.57 7.46 -10.37
C ARG A 214 13.03 8.77 -11.00
N ALA A 215 12.87 9.88 -10.30
CA ALA A 215 13.35 11.18 -10.78
C ALA A 215 14.87 11.16 -10.96
N GLU A 216 15.60 10.63 -9.98
CA GLU A 216 17.06 10.47 -10.04
C GLU A 216 17.48 9.55 -11.20
N GLN A 217 16.79 8.43 -11.40
CA GLN A 217 17.06 7.52 -12.52
C GLN A 217 16.82 8.20 -13.88
N ALA A 218 15.72 8.94 -14.02
CA ALA A 218 15.39 9.65 -15.24
C ALA A 218 16.40 10.77 -15.54
N GLU A 219 16.86 11.49 -14.53
CA GLU A 219 17.88 12.52 -14.67
C GLU A 219 19.24 11.94 -15.08
N ALA A 220 19.64 10.84 -14.45
CA ALA A 220 20.86 10.13 -14.80
C ALA A 220 20.84 9.62 -16.26
N GLU A 221 19.72 9.10 -16.72
CA GLU A 221 19.53 8.65 -18.10
C GLU A 221 19.57 9.83 -19.08
N LEU A 222 18.88 10.94 -18.76
CA LEU A 222 18.91 12.16 -19.55
C LEU A 222 20.32 12.69 -19.72
N ASN A 223 21.12 12.72 -18.66
CA ASN A 223 22.51 13.17 -18.69
C ASN A 223 23.39 12.25 -19.55
N LYS A 224 23.17 10.93 -19.51
CA LYS A 224 23.86 9.98 -20.42
C LYS A 224 23.52 10.26 -21.88
N LEU A 225 22.24 10.43 -22.20
CA LEU A 225 21.79 10.71 -23.56
C LEU A 225 22.33 12.06 -24.07
N ARG A 226 22.36 13.09 -23.23
CA ARG A 226 22.97 14.39 -23.57
C ARG A 226 24.46 14.26 -23.89
N ALA A 227 25.20 13.51 -23.08
CA ALA A 227 26.63 13.26 -23.31
C ALA A 227 26.87 12.48 -24.62
N GLU A 228 26.07 11.48 -24.93
CA GLU A 228 26.15 10.72 -26.17
C GLU A 228 25.88 11.61 -27.40
N LEU A 229 24.83 12.42 -27.33
CA LEU A 229 24.46 13.36 -28.37
C LEU A 229 25.56 14.39 -28.63
N ALA A 230 26.21 14.90 -27.59
CA ALA A 230 27.36 15.78 -27.72
C ALA A 230 28.55 15.13 -28.42
N ARG A 231 28.82 13.84 -28.10
CA ARG A 231 29.87 13.04 -28.77
C ARG A 231 29.56 12.82 -30.25
N LEU A 232 28.33 12.53 -30.60
CA LEU A 232 27.92 12.34 -32.00
C LEU A 232 28.05 13.63 -32.79
N ARG A 233 27.57 14.74 -32.25
CA ARG A 233 27.72 16.08 -32.88
C ARG A 233 29.18 16.47 -33.12
N SER A 234 30.06 16.19 -32.16
CA SER A 234 31.50 16.47 -32.30
C SER A 234 32.17 15.60 -33.39
N LYS A 235 31.76 14.33 -33.50
CA LYS A 235 32.22 13.44 -34.61
C LYS A 235 31.77 13.93 -35.98
N ASP A 236 30.53 14.34 -36.10
CA ASP A 236 30.01 14.87 -37.38
C ASP A 236 30.66 16.18 -37.75
N ALA A 237 30.92 17.09 -36.80
CA ALA A 237 31.63 18.31 -37.03
C ALA A 237 33.10 18.08 -37.51
N ARG A 238 33.77 17.06 -36.97
CA ARG A 238 35.13 16.66 -37.43
C ARG A 238 35.10 16.07 -38.84
N LYS A 239 34.10 15.24 -39.20
CA LYS A 239 33.95 14.69 -40.54
C LYS A 239 33.67 15.78 -41.61
N ARG A 240 32.95 16.84 -41.24
CA ARG A 240 32.66 17.95 -42.17
C ARG A 240 33.87 18.88 -42.39
N LYS A 241 34.80 18.96 -41.42
CA LYS A 241 36.04 19.78 -41.55
C LYS A 241 37.17 19.07 -42.26
N GLY A 242 37.06 17.75 -42.44
CA GLY A 242 38.08 16.89 -43.12
C GLY A 242 37.75 16.55 -44.58
N LYS A 243 36.68 17.14 -45.12
CA LYS A 243 36.36 17.17 -46.54
C LYS A 243 36.54 18.61 -47.09
#